data_68a21f33f40816a5853a451b33368c45
#
_entry.id   68a21f33f40816a5853a451b33368c45
#
_cell.length_a   1.000
_cell.length_b   1.000
_cell.length_c   1.000
_cell.angle_alpha   90.00
_cell.angle_beta   90.00
_cell.angle_gamma   90.00
#
_symmetry.space_group_name_H-M   'P 1'
#
loop_
_entity.id
_entity.type
_entity.pdbx_description
1 polymer ?
#
loop_
_entity_poly.entity_id
_entity_poly.type
_entity_poly.pdbx_seq_one_letter_code
_entity_poly.pdbx_strand_id
1 'polypeptide(L)'
;VYKRQYVWRADRPQRGRFRQFMQCDIDILGEPTYMAEIELVLATTTLLGKLDFHNFTIRINDRRILKAMAEYSGFPKESFDTVFIILDKMDKIGLEGVAKELEEEGFAKESIDTYLAMFKEISSDIQGVRYCKEKLADVLDEQIATDLETIISTVEAVKTADFKMAFDPTLVRGMSYYTGPIFEISMDEFGGSVGGGGRYDEMIGKFTGNNTSACGFSIGFERIVCLLYTSPSPRDMRR
;
A
#
# COMPACT_ATOMS: atom_id res chain seq x y z
N VAL A 1 7.35 -10.81 15.01
CA VAL A 1 7.54 -9.82 16.09
C VAL A 1 6.28 -9.01 16.26
N TYR A 2 5.78 -8.89 17.50
CA TYR A 2 4.60 -8.07 17.84
C TYR A 2 5.04 -6.90 18.71
N LYS A 3 4.56 -5.71 18.37
CA LYS A 3 5.00 -4.50 19.03
C LYS A 3 3.84 -3.50 19.19
N ARG A 4 3.59 -3.05 20.41
CA ARG A 4 2.64 -1.98 20.71
C ARG A 4 3.35 -0.90 21.50
N GLN A 5 3.52 0.27 20.89
CA GLN A 5 4.26 1.36 21.50
C GLN A 5 3.81 2.73 21.01
N TYR A 6 4.11 3.75 21.78
CA TYR A 6 4.02 5.13 21.29
C TYR A 6 5.13 5.42 20.29
N VAL A 7 4.76 6.11 19.23
CA VAL A 7 5.66 6.66 18.23
C VAL A 7 5.42 8.14 18.05
N TRP A 8 6.46 8.85 17.63
CA TRP A 8 6.42 10.30 17.45
C TRP A 8 6.85 10.67 16.04
N ARG A 9 6.18 11.66 15.47
CA ARG A 9 6.54 12.22 14.16
C ARG A 9 6.40 13.73 14.15
N ALA A 10 7.21 14.42 13.35
CA ALA A 10 7.20 15.88 13.23
C ALA A 10 6.12 16.40 12.25
N ASP A 11 5.21 15.56 11.83
CA ASP A 11 4.15 15.90 10.87
C ASP A 11 3.25 17.03 11.37
N ARG A 12 2.66 17.78 10.44
CA ARG A 12 1.62 18.76 10.76
C ARG A 12 0.39 18.02 11.31
N PRO A 13 -0.05 18.36 12.55
CA PRO A 13 -1.25 17.73 13.12
C PRO A 13 -2.50 18.06 12.30
N GLN A 14 -3.33 17.04 12.09
CA GLN A 14 -4.65 17.18 11.48
C GLN A 14 -5.57 16.05 11.97
N ARG A 15 -6.86 16.06 11.57
CA ARG A 15 -7.80 15.01 11.99
C ARG A 15 -7.26 13.61 11.68
N GLY A 16 -7.16 12.78 12.70
CA GLY A 16 -6.63 11.41 12.58
C GLY A 16 -5.11 11.30 12.34
N ARG A 17 -4.36 12.42 12.46
CA ARG A 17 -2.91 12.45 12.30
C ARG A 17 -2.28 13.23 13.45
N PHE A 18 -1.73 12.52 14.41
CA PHE A 18 -1.15 13.08 15.64
C PHE A 18 0.38 13.03 15.57
N ARG A 19 1.04 13.90 16.35
CA ARG A 19 2.50 13.87 16.51
C ARG A 19 2.98 12.74 17.43
N GLN A 20 2.14 12.36 18.40
CA GLN A 20 2.31 11.18 19.24
C GLN A 20 1.10 10.28 19.05
N PHE A 21 1.30 9.02 18.78
CA PHE A 21 0.24 8.04 18.57
C PHE A 21 0.76 6.63 18.88
N MET A 22 -0.15 5.69 19.07
CA MET A 22 0.20 4.30 19.30
C MET A 22 0.15 3.52 17.96
N GLN A 23 1.18 2.72 17.73
CA GLN A 23 1.18 1.72 16.66
C GLN A 23 1.13 0.32 17.23
N CYS A 24 0.39 -0.55 16.54
CA CYS A 24 0.40 -1.98 16.76
C CYS A 24 1.01 -2.62 15.52
N ASP A 25 2.24 -3.07 15.64
CA ASP A 25 3.05 -3.54 14.53
C ASP A 25 3.24 -5.05 14.61
N ILE A 26 3.23 -5.70 13.45
CA ILE A 26 3.57 -7.10 13.26
C ILE A 26 4.63 -7.16 12.17
N ASP A 27 5.75 -7.82 12.45
CA ASP A 27 6.84 -7.98 11.49
C ASP A 27 7.25 -9.44 11.40
N ILE A 28 7.51 -9.90 10.17
CA ILE A 28 8.09 -11.20 9.86
C ILE A 28 9.48 -10.94 9.31
N LEU A 29 10.48 -11.54 9.95
CA LEU A 29 11.89 -11.40 9.61
C LEU A 29 12.45 -12.74 9.15
N GLY A 30 13.27 -12.73 8.10
CA GLY A 30 13.96 -13.92 7.58
C GLY A 30 13.15 -14.73 6.56
N GLU A 31 11.91 -14.32 6.22
CA GLU A 31 11.11 -14.97 5.18
C GLU A 31 11.25 -14.20 3.84
N PRO A 32 11.95 -14.77 2.85
CA PRO A 32 12.22 -14.09 1.59
C PRO A 32 11.07 -14.20 0.57
N THR A 33 10.12 -15.12 0.78
CA THR A 33 9.02 -15.37 -0.14
C THR A 33 7.80 -14.51 0.17
N TYR A 34 6.82 -14.52 -0.73
CA TYR A 34 5.53 -13.84 -0.56
C TYR A 34 4.65 -14.42 0.57
N MET A 35 5.08 -15.48 1.23
CA MET A 35 4.36 -16.06 2.38
C MET A 35 4.25 -15.07 3.54
N ALA A 36 5.27 -14.21 3.73
CA ALA A 36 5.22 -13.16 4.75
C ALA A 36 4.07 -12.17 4.51
N GLU A 37 3.87 -11.75 3.27
CA GLU A 37 2.78 -10.85 2.89
C GLU A 37 1.41 -11.50 3.14
N ILE A 38 1.23 -12.75 2.71
CA ILE A 38 -0.02 -13.50 2.91
C ILE A 38 -0.34 -13.60 4.41
N GLU A 39 0.64 -14.02 5.22
CA GLU A 39 0.44 -14.18 6.67
C GLU A 39 0.10 -12.85 7.35
N LEU A 40 0.80 -11.77 7.02
CA LEU A 40 0.55 -10.44 7.59
C LEU A 40 -0.84 -9.89 7.22
N VAL A 41 -1.25 -10.03 5.96
CA VAL A 41 -2.58 -9.61 5.51
C VAL A 41 -3.66 -10.42 6.23
N LEU A 42 -3.53 -11.75 6.29
CA LEU A 42 -4.51 -12.62 6.95
C LEU A 42 -4.58 -12.37 8.45
N ALA A 43 -3.44 -12.21 9.13
CA ALA A 43 -3.40 -11.92 10.57
C ALA A 43 -4.11 -10.58 10.89
N THR A 44 -3.80 -9.54 10.12
CA THR A 44 -4.36 -8.21 10.32
C THR A 44 -5.85 -8.17 10.00
N THR A 45 -6.29 -8.77 8.89
CA THR A 45 -7.70 -8.79 8.50
C THR A 45 -8.53 -9.67 9.43
N THR A 46 -7.99 -10.79 9.91
CA THR A 46 -8.63 -11.63 10.93
C THR A 46 -8.83 -10.84 12.24
N LEU A 47 -7.83 -10.06 12.66
CA LEU A 47 -7.95 -9.18 13.83
C LEU A 47 -9.09 -8.18 13.66
N LEU A 48 -9.16 -7.51 12.50
CA LEU A 48 -10.23 -6.54 12.21
C LEU A 48 -11.61 -7.20 12.19
N GLY A 49 -11.74 -8.38 11.58
CA GLY A 49 -12.97 -9.15 11.60
C GLY A 49 -13.42 -9.55 13.02
N LYS A 50 -12.47 -9.91 13.92
CA LYS A 50 -12.76 -10.17 15.36
C LYS A 50 -13.18 -8.91 16.12
N LEU A 51 -12.86 -7.72 15.63
CA LEU A 51 -13.33 -6.43 16.13
C LEU A 51 -14.64 -5.97 15.46
N ASP A 52 -15.30 -6.86 14.71
CA ASP A 52 -16.57 -6.61 14.02
C ASP A 52 -16.49 -5.56 12.90
N PHE A 53 -15.31 -5.39 12.31
CA PHE A 53 -15.17 -4.59 11.09
C PHE A 53 -15.46 -5.41 9.85
N HIS A 54 -16.26 -4.87 8.95
CA HIS A 54 -16.69 -5.47 7.69
C HIS A 54 -16.50 -4.49 6.52
N ASN A 55 -16.58 -5.02 5.30
CA ASN A 55 -16.57 -4.20 4.06
C ASN A 55 -15.36 -3.26 3.91
N PHE A 56 -14.22 -3.60 4.49
CA PHE A 56 -13.00 -2.84 4.26
C PHE A 56 -12.22 -3.37 3.04
N THR A 57 -11.31 -2.56 2.54
CA THR A 57 -10.50 -2.90 1.37
C THR A 57 -9.02 -2.94 1.73
N ILE A 58 -8.34 -4.02 1.35
CA ILE A 58 -6.87 -4.08 1.33
C ILE A 58 -6.41 -3.65 -0.05
N ARG A 59 -5.89 -2.44 -0.16
CA ARG A 59 -5.20 -1.95 -1.36
C ARG A 59 -3.79 -2.54 -1.35
N ILE A 60 -3.35 -3.11 -2.47
CA ILE A 60 -2.02 -3.70 -2.62
C ILE A 60 -1.37 -3.21 -3.91
N ASN A 61 -0.06 -3.00 -3.87
CA ASN A 61 0.79 -2.71 -5.02
C ASN A 61 2.18 -3.30 -4.79
N ASP A 62 3.09 -3.12 -5.74
CA ASP A 62 4.51 -3.44 -5.59
C ASP A 62 5.37 -2.27 -6.05
N ARG A 63 6.38 -1.92 -5.24
CA ARG A 63 7.32 -0.84 -5.55
C ARG A 63 8.06 -1.05 -6.86
N ARG A 64 8.28 -2.31 -7.24
CA ARG A 64 8.95 -2.68 -8.49
C ARG A 64 8.06 -2.46 -9.70
N ILE A 65 6.73 -2.67 -9.57
CA ILE A 65 5.74 -2.31 -10.61
C ILE A 65 5.71 -0.79 -10.81
N LEU A 66 5.68 0.00 -9.74
CA LEU A 66 5.74 1.46 -9.84
C LEU A 66 7.00 1.94 -10.59
N LYS A 67 8.16 1.34 -10.28
CA LYS A 67 9.42 1.65 -10.98
C LYS A 67 9.35 1.26 -12.45
N ALA A 68 8.83 0.07 -12.76
CA ALA A 68 8.68 -0.40 -14.13
C ALA A 68 7.73 0.49 -14.96
N MET A 69 6.61 0.95 -14.37
CA MET A 69 5.70 1.90 -15.01
C MET A 69 6.40 3.22 -15.36
N ALA A 70 7.19 3.76 -14.43
CA ALA A 70 7.96 4.99 -14.66
C ALA A 70 9.05 4.78 -15.73
N GLU A 71 9.79 3.67 -15.68
CA GLU A 71 10.83 3.33 -16.65
C GLU A 71 10.24 3.11 -18.06
N TYR A 72 9.15 2.38 -18.18
CA TYR A 72 8.42 2.15 -19.43
C TYR A 72 7.94 3.47 -20.06
N SER A 73 7.55 4.43 -19.24
CA SER A 73 7.08 5.74 -19.70
C SER A 73 8.22 6.69 -20.08
N GLY A 74 9.48 6.29 -19.87
CA GLY A 74 10.66 7.08 -20.23
C GLY A 74 11.06 8.14 -19.21
N PHE A 75 10.65 8.04 -17.94
CA PHE A 75 11.17 8.91 -16.88
C PHE A 75 12.61 8.54 -16.53
N PRO A 76 13.49 9.52 -16.23
CA PRO A 76 14.84 9.27 -15.73
C PRO A 76 14.81 8.55 -14.39
N LYS A 77 15.68 7.56 -14.18
CA LYS A 77 15.70 6.75 -12.94
C LYS A 77 15.93 7.58 -11.67
N GLU A 78 16.73 8.63 -11.78
CA GLU A 78 17.00 9.60 -10.71
C GLU A 78 15.78 10.42 -10.31
N SER A 79 14.75 10.48 -11.16
CA SER A 79 13.53 11.26 -10.93
C SER A 79 12.36 10.42 -10.42
N PHE A 80 12.51 9.11 -10.26
CA PHE A 80 11.41 8.23 -9.86
C PHE A 80 10.76 8.64 -8.54
N ASP A 81 11.56 9.05 -7.56
CA ASP A 81 11.02 9.50 -6.27
C ASP A 81 10.14 10.75 -6.42
N THR A 82 10.53 11.70 -7.27
CA THR A 82 9.71 12.88 -7.59
C THR A 82 8.40 12.49 -8.26
N VAL A 83 8.45 11.59 -9.26
CA VAL A 83 7.25 11.07 -9.93
C VAL A 83 6.31 10.40 -8.92
N PHE A 84 6.84 9.61 -8.00
CA PHE A 84 6.03 8.91 -6.99
C PHE A 84 5.44 9.85 -5.94
N ILE A 85 6.16 10.91 -5.54
CA ILE A 85 5.64 11.96 -4.64
C ILE A 85 4.43 12.67 -5.26
N ILE A 86 4.50 12.93 -6.57
CA ILE A 86 3.39 13.55 -7.29
C ILE A 86 2.24 12.57 -7.45
N LEU A 87 2.53 11.29 -7.79
CA LEU A 87 1.53 10.25 -7.91
C LEU A 87 0.76 10.01 -6.60
N ASP A 88 1.43 10.08 -5.44
CA ASP A 88 0.81 9.93 -4.10
C ASP A 88 -0.30 10.97 -3.83
N LYS A 89 -0.34 12.04 -4.61
CA LYS A 89 -1.41 13.05 -4.53
C LYS A 89 -2.62 12.73 -5.42
N MET A 90 -2.58 11.64 -6.20
CA MET A 90 -3.62 11.26 -7.18
C MET A 90 -5.02 11.29 -6.59
N ASP A 91 -5.21 10.74 -5.38
CA ASP A 91 -6.51 10.71 -4.69
C ASP A 91 -7.05 12.13 -4.37
N LYS A 92 -6.20 13.15 -4.34
CA LYS A 92 -6.55 14.53 -3.99
C LYS A 92 -6.72 15.44 -5.19
N ILE A 93 -5.82 15.31 -6.18
CA ILE A 93 -5.73 16.24 -7.31
C ILE A 93 -6.18 15.62 -8.65
N GLY A 94 -6.43 14.29 -8.65
CA GLY A 94 -6.82 13.54 -9.85
C GLY A 94 -5.72 13.44 -10.91
N LEU A 95 -6.02 12.75 -12.00
CA LEU A 95 -5.09 12.55 -13.12
C LEU A 95 -4.63 13.88 -13.75
N GLU A 96 -5.52 14.84 -13.91
CA GLU A 96 -5.20 16.15 -14.49
C GLU A 96 -4.24 16.94 -13.60
N GLY A 97 -4.45 16.90 -12.28
CA GLY A 97 -3.56 17.53 -11.32
C GLY A 97 -2.16 16.91 -11.31
N VAL A 98 -2.10 15.57 -11.40
CA VAL A 98 -0.81 14.85 -11.51
C VAL A 98 -0.10 15.23 -12.81
N ALA A 99 -0.82 15.27 -13.95
CA ALA A 99 -0.25 15.69 -15.23
C ALA A 99 0.39 17.08 -15.12
N LYS A 100 -0.35 18.02 -14.56
CA LYS A 100 0.10 19.41 -14.41
C LYS A 100 1.35 19.52 -13.53
N GLU A 101 1.37 18.83 -12.36
CA GLU A 101 2.55 18.86 -11.48
C GLU A 101 3.77 18.20 -12.15
N LEU A 102 3.59 17.14 -12.93
CA LEU A 102 4.69 16.52 -13.69
C LEU A 102 5.22 17.47 -14.79
N GLU A 103 4.33 18.20 -15.47
CA GLU A 103 4.73 19.23 -16.45
C GLU A 103 5.49 20.39 -15.78
N GLU A 104 5.06 20.85 -14.62
CA GLU A 104 5.72 21.89 -13.83
C GLU A 104 7.13 21.48 -13.37
N GLU A 105 7.37 20.19 -13.11
CA GLU A 105 8.70 19.62 -12.83
C GLU A 105 9.57 19.47 -14.09
N GLY A 106 9.02 19.72 -15.27
CA GLY A 106 9.78 19.75 -16.53
C GLY A 106 9.91 18.41 -17.24
N PHE A 107 9.08 17.42 -16.89
CA PHE A 107 9.08 16.14 -17.57
C PHE A 107 8.47 16.23 -18.98
N ALA A 108 8.95 15.37 -19.88
CA ALA A 108 8.47 15.33 -21.27
C ALA A 108 6.99 14.93 -21.32
N LYS A 109 6.21 15.65 -22.11
CA LYS A 109 4.77 15.42 -22.25
C LYS A 109 4.47 13.99 -22.72
N GLU A 110 5.25 13.42 -23.61
CA GLU A 110 5.11 12.06 -24.10
C GLU A 110 5.22 11.04 -22.96
N SER A 111 6.19 11.23 -22.04
CA SER A 111 6.35 10.39 -20.86
C SER A 111 5.15 10.50 -19.92
N ILE A 112 4.65 11.71 -19.70
CA ILE A 112 3.48 11.98 -18.86
C ILE A 112 2.24 11.31 -19.47
N ASP A 113 1.98 11.51 -20.74
CA ASP A 113 0.81 10.95 -21.43
C ASP A 113 0.84 9.41 -21.44
N THR A 114 2.01 8.80 -21.68
CA THR A 114 2.20 7.35 -21.61
C THR A 114 1.94 6.80 -20.20
N TYR A 115 2.49 7.47 -19.20
CA TYR A 115 2.33 7.08 -17.79
C TYR A 115 0.88 7.14 -17.34
N LEU A 116 0.21 8.26 -17.60
CA LEU A 116 -1.17 8.47 -17.17
C LEU A 116 -2.19 7.64 -17.97
N ALA A 117 -1.87 7.27 -19.22
CA ALA A 117 -2.70 6.36 -20.00
C ALA A 117 -2.83 4.99 -19.32
N MET A 118 -1.75 4.47 -18.72
CA MET A 118 -1.78 3.17 -18.03
C MET A 118 -2.79 3.16 -16.88
N PHE A 119 -2.91 4.23 -16.08
CA PHE A 119 -3.87 4.29 -14.98
C PHE A 119 -5.34 4.26 -15.42
N LYS A 120 -5.63 4.59 -16.68
CA LYS A 120 -6.99 4.49 -17.25
C LYS A 120 -7.33 3.08 -17.71
N GLU A 121 -6.32 2.28 -18.01
CA GLU A 121 -6.46 0.92 -18.53
C GLU A 121 -6.35 -0.15 -17.45
N ILE A 122 -5.64 0.15 -16.34
CA ILE A 122 -5.43 -0.78 -15.23
C ILE A 122 -6.72 -0.92 -14.43
N SER A 123 -7.24 -2.15 -14.32
CA SER A 123 -8.33 -2.47 -13.40
C SER A 123 -7.82 -2.70 -11.97
N SER A 124 -8.68 -2.49 -10.97
CA SER A 124 -8.33 -2.64 -9.55
C SER A 124 -8.48 -4.08 -9.03
N ASP A 125 -8.23 -5.05 -9.88
CA ASP A 125 -8.29 -6.48 -9.57
C ASP A 125 -7.05 -7.22 -10.14
N ILE A 126 -7.10 -8.54 -10.12
CA ILE A 126 -6.03 -9.40 -10.65
C ILE A 126 -5.76 -9.16 -12.16
N GLN A 127 -6.77 -8.69 -12.92
CA GLN A 127 -6.58 -8.39 -14.34
C GLN A 127 -5.68 -7.16 -14.52
N GLY A 128 -5.74 -6.19 -13.59
CA GLY A 128 -4.80 -5.07 -13.59
C GLY A 128 -3.36 -5.50 -13.37
N VAL A 129 -3.11 -6.50 -12.53
CA VAL A 129 -1.77 -7.08 -12.36
C VAL A 129 -1.30 -7.76 -13.64
N ARG A 130 -2.18 -8.53 -14.31
CA ARG A 130 -1.88 -9.18 -15.58
C ARG A 130 -1.62 -8.18 -16.71
N TYR A 131 -2.40 -7.10 -16.75
CA TYR A 131 -2.14 -6.00 -17.68
C TYR A 131 -0.72 -5.44 -17.47
N CYS A 132 -0.32 -5.17 -16.22
CA CYS A 132 1.05 -4.72 -15.92
C CYS A 132 2.10 -5.75 -16.35
N LYS A 133 1.87 -7.05 -16.11
CA LYS A 133 2.75 -8.14 -16.53
C LYS A 133 2.99 -8.14 -18.03
N GLU A 134 1.92 -8.01 -18.83
CA GLU A 134 2.00 -8.00 -20.29
C GLU A 134 2.58 -6.69 -20.83
N LYS A 135 2.08 -5.56 -20.34
CA LYS A 135 2.46 -4.23 -20.84
C LYS A 135 3.90 -3.87 -20.52
N LEU A 136 4.40 -4.29 -19.36
CA LEU A 136 5.71 -3.93 -18.84
C LEU A 136 6.75 -5.07 -19.01
N ALA A 137 6.49 -6.05 -19.86
CA ALA A 137 7.33 -7.26 -20.01
C ALA A 137 8.81 -6.97 -20.29
N ASP A 138 9.12 -5.85 -20.94
CA ASP A 138 10.49 -5.45 -21.26
C ASP A 138 11.27 -4.85 -20.07
N VAL A 139 10.57 -4.40 -19.02
CA VAL A 139 11.15 -3.66 -17.88
C VAL A 139 10.75 -4.23 -16.51
N LEU A 140 9.80 -5.15 -16.45
CA LEU A 140 9.32 -5.80 -15.23
C LEU A 140 9.65 -7.29 -15.27
N ASP A 141 10.29 -7.77 -14.21
CA ASP A 141 10.44 -9.22 -14.02
C ASP A 141 9.06 -9.86 -13.84
N GLU A 142 8.76 -10.84 -14.69
CA GLU A 142 7.49 -11.58 -14.70
C GLU A 142 7.14 -12.19 -13.34
N GLN A 143 8.16 -12.61 -12.58
CA GLN A 143 7.97 -13.22 -11.27
C GLN A 143 7.31 -12.27 -10.27
N ILE A 144 7.60 -10.96 -10.35
CA ILE A 144 7.01 -9.93 -9.48
C ILE A 144 5.49 -9.87 -9.63
N ALA A 145 5.02 -9.85 -10.86
CA ALA A 145 3.57 -9.85 -11.12
C ALA A 145 2.93 -11.19 -10.72
N THR A 146 3.60 -12.31 -10.99
CA THR A 146 3.15 -13.64 -10.61
C THR A 146 3.04 -13.81 -9.10
N ASP A 147 4.02 -13.30 -8.34
CA ASP A 147 3.97 -13.31 -6.87
C ASP A 147 2.81 -12.47 -6.36
N LEU A 148 2.58 -11.28 -6.93
CA LEU A 148 1.47 -10.42 -6.54
C LEU A 148 0.11 -11.05 -6.85
N GLU A 149 -0.06 -11.71 -8.02
CA GLU A 149 -1.24 -12.51 -8.34
C GLU A 149 -1.46 -13.62 -7.31
N THR A 150 -0.37 -14.31 -6.92
CA THR A 150 -0.42 -15.39 -5.93
C THR A 150 -0.84 -14.88 -4.56
N ILE A 151 -0.31 -13.75 -4.11
CA ILE A 151 -0.72 -13.11 -2.86
C ILE A 151 -2.22 -12.81 -2.88
N ILE A 152 -2.71 -12.11 -3.91
CA ILE A 152 -4.11 -11.72 -4.02
C ILE A 152 -5.01 -12.96 -4.05
N SER A 153 -4.73 -13.92 -4.93
CA SER A 153 -5.57 -15.11 -5.10
C SER A 153 -5.58 -16.01 -3.87
N THR A 154 -4.42 -16.17 -3.21
CA THR A 154 -4.34 -16.98 -1.98
C THR A 154 -5.09 -16.33 -0.83
N VAL A 155 -4.90 -15.03 -0.60
CA VAL A 155 -5.63 -14.31 0.45
C VAL A 155 -7.14 -14.39 0.20
N GLU A 156 -7.60 -14.15 -1.02
CA GLU A 156 -9.03 -14.25 -1.38
C GLU A 156 -9.60 -15.65 -1.15
N ALA A 157 -8.82 -16.71 -1.40
CA ALA A 157 -9.25 -18.09 -1.24
C ALA A 157 -9.37 -18.55 0.23
N VAL A 158 -8.56 -18.00 1.14
CA VAL A 158 -8.48 -18.47 2.53
C VAL A 158 -8.94 -17.43 3.55
N LYS A 159 -9.33 -16.24 3.15
CA LYS A 159 -9.81 -15.18 4.06
C LYS A 159 -11.04 -15.62 4.85
N THR A 160 -11.10 -15.24 6.12
CA THR A 160 -12.22 -15.51 7.03
C THR A 160 -13.01 -14.27 7.40
N ALA A 161 -12.43 -13.08 7.18
CA ALA A 161 -13.08 -11.79 7.41
C ALA A 161 -13.71 -11.28 6.11
N ASP A 162 -14.69 -10.39 6.25
CA ASP A 162 -15.37 -9.75 5.12
C ASP A 162 -14.59 -8.50 4.65
N PHE A 163 -13.77 -8.66 3.64
CA PHE A 163 -12.99 -7.59 3.00
C PHE A 163 -12.71 -7.90 1.54
N LYS A 164 -12.23 -6.91 0.80
CA LYS A 164 -11.80 -7.04 -0.60
C LYS A 164 -10.30 -6.81 -0.72
N MET A 165 -9.66 -7.58 -1.60
CA MET A 165 -8.32 -7.25 -2.12
C MET A 165 -8.47 -6.39 -3.36
N ALA A 166 -7.74 -5.27 -3.44
CA ALA A 166 -7.73 -4.41 -4.61
C ALA A 166 -6.29 -4.11 -5.02
N PHE A 167 -5.94 -4.43 -6.26
CA PHE A 167 -4.71 -3.94 -6.87
C PHE A 167 -4.86 -2.44 -7.12
N ASP A 168 -3.92 -1.66 -6.65
CA ASP A 168 -3.97 -0.21 -6.77
C ASP A 168 -2.64 0.37 -7.23
N PRO A 169 -2.50 0.63 -8.53
CA PRO A 169 -1.27 1.15 -9.11
C PRO A 169 -0.92 2.56 -8.62
N THR A 170 -1.87 3.27 -7.97
CA THR A 170 -1.63 4.61 -7.40
C THR A 170 -1.13 4.55 -5.96
N LEU A 171 -1.18 3.37 -5.33
CA LEU A 171 -0.71 3.20 -3.96
C LEU A 171 0.82 3.38 -3.91
N VAL A 172 1.25 4.48 -3.34
CA VAL A 172 2.66 4.82 -3.08
C VAL A 172 2.85 4.97 -1.58
N ARG A 173 3.58 4.05 -0.98
CA ARG A 173 3.89 4.08 0.46
C ARG A 173 5.38 3.93 0.71
N GLY A 174 5.86 4.49 1.83
CA GLY A 174 7.21 4.24 2.34
C GLY A 174 8.28 4.50 1.29
N MET A 175 8.29 5.68 0.70
CA MET A 175 9.08 6.03 -0.48
C MET A 175 10.56 5.72 -0.38
N SER A 176 11.11 5.67 0.82
CA SER A 176 12.55 5.52 1.03
C SER A 176 12.99 4.13 1.52
N TYR A 177 12.08 3.25 1.93
CA TYR A 177 12.49 2.00 2.56
C TYR A 177 11.78 0.72 2.09
N TYR A 178 10.59 0.77 1.50
CA TYR A 178 9.95 -0.41 0.95
C TYR A 178 10.61 -0.87 -0.35
N THR A 179 10.80 -2.18 -0.48
CA THR A 179 11.55 -2.83 -1.58
C THR A 179 10.70 -3.72 -2.47
N GLY A 180 9.49 -4.07 -2.06
CA GLY A 180 8.61 -5.00 -2.76
C GLY A 180 7.12 -4.64 -2.57
N PRO A 181 6.26 -5.65 -2.27
CA PRO A 181 4.84 -5.41 -2.03
C PRO A 181 4.58 -4.42 -0.91
N ILE A 182 3.56 -3.58 -1.13
CA ILE A 182 3.06 -2.59 -0.18
C ILE A 182 1.55 -2.73 -0.06
N PHE A 183 1.00 -2.52 1.13
CA PHE A 183 -0.44 -2.67 1.37
C PHE A 183 -0.97 -1.61 2.32
N GLU A 184 -2.26 -1.34 2.17
CA GLU A 184 -3.00 -0.36 2.95
C GLU A 184 -4.41 -0.84 3.23
N ILE A 185 -4.89 -0.63 4.47
CA ILE A 185 -6.29 -0.87 4.81
C ILE A 185 -7.06 0.44 4.62
N SER A 186 -8.02 0.43 3.72
CA SER A 186 -8.96 1.51 3.50
C SER A 186 -10.32 1.15 4.09
N MET A 187 -10.90 2.07 4.87
CA MET A 187 -12.24 1.95 5.43
C MET A 187 -13.04 3.19 5.06
N ASP A 188 -14.22 3.00 4.46
CA ASP A 188 -15.07 4.09 3.99
C ASP A 188 -15.55 4.98 5.16
N GLU A 189 -15.85 4.37 6.31
CA GLU A 189 -16.30 5.08 7.52
C GLU A 189 -15.26 6.05 8.08
N PHE A 190 -13.98 5.80 7.85
CA PHE A 190 -12.90 6.68 8.29
C PHE A 190 -12.53 7.71 7.22
N GLY A 191 -12.82 7.42 5.95
CA GLY A 191 -12.42 8.24 4.81
C GLY A 191 -10.91 8.27 4.59
N GLY A 192 -10.22 7.17 4.93
CA GLY A 192 -8.77 7.06 4.76
C GLY A 192 -8.19 5.75 5.27
N SER A 193 -6.86 5.69 5.31
CA SER A 193 -6.12 4.51 5.74
C SER A 193 -6.15 4.34 7.26
N VAL A 194 -6.43 3.13 7.73
CA VAL A 194 -6.37 2.74 9.15
C VAL A 194 -5.18 1.87 9.50
N GLY A 195 -4.47 1.37 8.51
CA GLY A 195 -3.26 0.58 8.67
C GLY A 195 -2.53 0.40 7.35
N GLY A 196 -1.35 -0.15 7.40
CA GLY A 196 -0.61 -0.48 6.19
C GLY A 196 0.80 -0.96 6.48
N GLY A 197 1.44 -1.47 5.44
CA GLY A 197 2.75 -2.08 5.56
C GLY A 197 3.40 -2.37 4.22
N GLY A 198 4.38 -3.26 4.24
CA GLY A 198 5.08 -3.72 3.05
C GLY A 198 6.40 -4.39 3.36
N ARG A 199 7.07 -4.85 2.30
CA ARG A 199 8.39 -5.47 2.35
C ARG A 199 9.49 -4.42 2.40
N TYR A 200 10.47 -4.61 3.29
CA TYR A 200 11.59 -3.68 3.52
C TYR A 200 12.93 -4.40 3.75
N ASP A 201 13.27 -5.31 2.87
CA ASP A 201 14.42 -6.24 2.99
C ASP A 201 15.77 -5.55 3.23
N GLU A 202 15.97 -4.35 2.69
CA GLU A 202 17.26 -3.64 2.81
C GLU A 202 17.42 -2.88 4.14
N MET A 203 16.34 -2.67 4.89
CA MET A 203 16.38 -1.80 6.06
C MET A 203 17.22 -2.39 7.17
N ILE A 204 17.06 -3.67 7.46
CA ILE A 204 17.80 -4.36 8.54
C ILE A 204 19.29 -4.36 8.25
N GLY A 205 19.67 -4.56 6.99
CA GLY A 205 21.07 -4.54 6.55
C GLY A 205 21.81 -3.23 6.84
N LYS A 206 21.08 -2.09 6.80
CA LYS A 206 21.66 -0.78 7.13
C LYS A 206 22.10 -0.67 8.59
N PHE A 207 21.53 -1.46 9.50
CA PHE A 207 21.86 -1.44 10.93
C PHE A 207 22.78 -2.60 11.32
N THR A 208 22.63 -3.76 10.69
CA THR A 208 23.35 -4.99 11.11
C THR A 208 24.49 -5.35 10.18
N GLY A 209 24.56 -4.74 9.00
CA GLY A 209 25.51 -5.13 7.95
C GLY A 209 25.13 -6.40 7.18
N ASN A 210 24.06 -7.09 7.57
CA ASN A 210 23.57 -8.31 6.92
C ASN A 210 22.16 -8.09 6.38
N ASN A 211 21.96 -8.31 5.08
CA ASN A 211 20.63 -8.27 4.49
C ASN A 211 19.74 -9.37 5.08
N THR A 212 18.59 -8.99 5.58
CA THR A 212 17.60 -9.89 6.15
C THR A 212 16.25 -9.51 5.57
N SER A 213 15.59 -10.47 4.94
CA SER A 213 14.23 -10.26 4.43
C SER A 213 13.29 -9.85 5.55
N ALA A 214 12.50 -8.83 5.31
CA ALA A 214 11.59 -8.28 6.29
C ALA A 214 10.33 -7.74 5.62
N CYS A 215 9.18 -8.09 6.19
CA CYS A 215 7.89 -7.56 5.82
C CYS A 215 7.10 -7.23 7.08
N GLY A 216 6.41 -6.10 7.10
CA GLY A 216 5.70 -5.67 8.29
C GLY A 216 4.36 -5.02 7.99
N PHE A 217 3.48 -5.03 8.99
CA PHE A 217 2.18 -4.40 8.94
C PHE A 217 1.93 -3.61 10.23
N SER A 218 1.43 -2.40 10.10
CA SER A 218 1.12 -1.52 11.22
C SER A 218 -0.34 -1.08 11.21
N ILE A 219 -1.00 -1.19 12.35
CA ILE A 219 -2.36 -0.70 12.57
C ILE A 219 -2.31 0.59 13.37
N GLY A 220 -2.99 1.64 12.88
CA GLY A 220 -3.17 2.90 13.58
C GLY A 220 -4.17 2.73 14.74
N PHE A 221 -3.68 2.48 15.95
CA PHE A 221 -4.49 2.13 17.11
C PHE A 221 -5.60 3.15 17.37
N GLU A 222 -5.28 4.45 17.42
CA GLU A 222 -6.26 5.50 17.69
C GLU A 222 -7.34 5.59 16.60
N ARG A 223 -6.99 5.26 15.35
CA ARG A 223 -7.96 5.24 14.24
C ARG A 223 -8.98 4.12 14.41
N ILE A 224 -8.51 2.92 14.76
CA ILE A 224 -9.38 1.78 15.03
C ILE A 224 -10.24 2.04 16.27
N VAL A 225 -9.67 2.55 17.36
CA VAL A 225 -10.42 2.92 18.57
C VAL A 225 -11.49 3.98 18.25
N CYS A 226 -11.15 5.00 17.46
CA CYS A 226 -12.12 6.01 17.04
C CYS A 226 -13.31 5.40 16.29
N LEU A 227 -13.05 4.47 15.35
CA LEU A 227 -14.10 3.77 14.61
C LEU A 227 -14.99 2.92 15.54
N LEU A 228 -14.39 2.18 16.48
CA LEU A 228 -15.15 1.38 17.45
C LEU A 228 -16.09 2.24 18.32
N TYR A 229 -15.66 3.46 18.70
CA TYR A 229 -16.50 4.36 19.49
C TYR A 229 -17.57 5.10 18.67
N THR A 230 -17.37 5.26 17.37
CA THR A 230 -18.32 5.95 16.49
C THR A 230 -19.29 4.99 15.81
N SER A 231 -19.03 3.69 15.81
CA SER A 231 -19.99 2.68 15.36
C SER A 231 -21.19 2.66 16.31
N PRO A 232 -22.44 2.67 15.79
CA PRO A 232 -23.61 2.60 16.64
C PRO A 232 -23.58 1.30 17.47
N SER A 233 -23.58 1.47 18.79
CA SER A 233 -23.62 0.35 19.71
C SER A 233 -24.94 -0.44 19.49
N PRO A 234 -24.96 -1.77 19.67
CA PRO A 234 -26.20 -2.54 19.68
C PRO A 234 -27.28 -1.99 20.64
N ARG A 235 -26.88 -1.17 21.63
CA ARG A 235 -27.79 -0.44 22.52
C ARG A 235 -28.44 0.77 21.84
N ASP A 236 -27.74 1.43 20.91
CA ASP A 236 -28.23 2.60 20.19
C ASP A 236 -29.20 2.22 19.06
N MET A 237 -29.11 0.97 18.57
CA MET A 237 -30.00 0.42 17.54
C MET A 237 -31.36 -0.06 18.09
N ARG A 238 -31.57 0.02 19.40
CA ARG A 238 -32.83 -0.42 20.08
C ARG A 238 -33.76 0.75 20.49
N ARG A 239 -33.54 1.92 19.93
CA ARG A 239 -34.45 3.08 20.14
C ARG A 239 -35.26 3.40 18.90
#